data_89e44c9b36f7b5c76c41244beb88bad6
#
_entry.id   89e44c9b36f7b5c76c41244beb88bad6
#
_cell.length_a   1.000
_cell.length_b   1.000
_cell.length_c   1.000
_cell.angle_alpha   90.00
_cell.angle_beta   90.00
_cell.angle_gamma   90.00
#
_symmetry.space_group_name_H-M   'P 1'
#
loop_
_entity.id
_entity.type
_entity.pdbx_description
1 polymer ?
#
loop_
_entity_poly.entity_id
_entity_poly.type
_entity_poly.pdbx_seq_one_letter_code
_entity_poly.pdbx_strand_id
1 'polypeptide(L)'
;MSDSDSELQVPSRRRLQRPPDFTGRQLNHFYQVALRHGLPGLLLGCLLLITSAEVLTGRLSQFLAAPAPYVLSALAILLLTLFWGWYLDRTVSIAQSGWILYLLFVSIWEEWAFRVAVPIVLVGTGLDPRVAIIGSNVLFGAMHYFTLRWKATWCFLAFLGGMELSRQYIENGDLLILIGIHWIATFLNTPWYPGKRPASGQDLR
;
A
#
# COMPACT_ATOMS: atom_id res chain seq x y z
N MET A 1 -20.02 -38.41 16.23
CA MET A 1 -19.82 -37.03 16.75
C MET A 1 -18.81 -36.37 15.84
N SER A 2 -19.30 -35.58 14.91
CA SER A 2 -18.48 -34.90 13.89
C SER A 2 -18.28 -33.49 14.42
N ASP A 3 -17.05 -33.21 14.87
CA ASP A 3 -16.62 -31.84 15.20
C ASP A 3 -16.54 -31.04 13.89
N SER A 4 -17.61 -30.31 13.62
CA SER A 4 -17.59 -29.25 12.63
C SER A 4 -16.91 -28.04 13.29
N ASP A 5 -15.57 -28.00 13.23
CA ASP A 5 -14.79 -26.79 13.47
C ASP A 5 -15.23 -25.75 12.43
N SER A 6 -16.26 -24.99 12.79
CA SER A 6 -16.62 -23.77 12.06
C SER A 6 -15.50 -22.76 12.26
N GLU A 7 -14.51 -22.77 11.34
CA GLU A 7 -13.50 -21.74 11.21
C GLU A 7 -14.20 -20.37 11.12
N LEU A 8 -14.22 -19.66 12.22
CA LEU A 8 -14.64 -18.26 12.31
C LEU A 8 -13.80 -17.41 11.35
N GLN A 9 -14.38 -17.08 10.22
CA GLN A 9 -13.75 -16.40 9.11
C GLN A 9 -13.57 -14.93 9.43
N VAL A 10 -12.34 -14.42 9.36
CA VAL A 10 -12.04 -12.98 9.41
C VAL A 10 -12.45 -12.31 8.08
N PRO A 11 -13.56 -11.51 8.04
CA PRO A 11 -14.23 -11.15 6.78
C PRO A 11 -13.40 -10.26 5.84
N SER A 12 -12.61 -9.28 6.35
CA SER A 12 -12.03 -8.22 5.54
C SER A 12 -10.90 -8.68 4.62
N ARG A 13 -10.08 -9.66 5.03
CA ARG A 13 -8.97 -10.17 4.22
C ARG A 13 -9.39 -11.11 3.11
N ARG A 14 -10.40 -11.94 3.34
CA ARG A 14 -10.95 -12.84 2.33
C ARG A 14 -11.58 -12.07 1.16
N ARG A 15 -11.98 -10.81 1.36
CA ARG A 15 -12.48 -9.95 0.30
C ARG A 15 -11.42 -9.70 -0.78
N LEU A 16 -10.21 -9.35 -0.39
CA LEU A 16 -9.12 -8.98 -1.31
C LEU A 16 -8.36 -10.19 -1.84
N GLN A 17 -8.08 -11.17 -0.98
CA GLN A 17 -7.23 -12.31 -1.32
C GLN A 17 -7.94 -13.36 -2.18
N ARG A 18 -7.16 -14.01 -3.05
CA ARG A 18 -7.59 -15.19 -3.78
C ARG A 18 -7.80 -16.37 -2.83
N PRO A 19 -8.68 -17.33 -3.15
CA PRO A 19 -8.72 -18.61 -2.45
C PRO A 19 -7.32 -19.24 -2.40
N PRO A 20 -7.04 -20.11 -1.39
CA PRO A 20 -5.81 -20.87 -1.38
C PRO A 20 -5.67 -21.64 -2.71
N ASP A 21 -4.52 -21.49 -3.34
CA ASP A 21 -4.17 -22.35 -4.48
C ASP A 21 -3.61 -23.67 -3.96
N PHE A 22 -3.18 -24.53 -4.91
CA PHE A 22 -2.54 -25.82 -4.59
C PHE A 22 -1.33 -25.73 -3.66
N THR A 23 -0.79 -24.53 -3.43
CA THR A 23 0.30 -24.33 -2.47
C THR A 23 -0.19 -24.13 -1.03
N GLY A 24 -1.51 -24.04 -0.80
CA GLY A 24 -2.15 -23.90 0.51
C GLY A 24 -1.79 -22.63 1.31
N ARG A 25 -0.92 -21.76 0.77
CA ARG A 25 -0.34 -20.64 1.51
C ARG A 25 -1.28 -19.43 1.49
N GLN A 26 -1.76 -19.06 2.68
CA GLN A 26 -2.41 -17.77 2.93
C GLN A 26 -1.44 -16.81 3.63
N LEU A 27 -1.66 -15.51 3.42
CA LEU A 27 -0.89 -14.47 4.12
C LEU A 27 -1.60 -14.14 5.45
N ASN A 28 -1.34 -14.95 6.47
CA ASN A 28 -2.03 -14.86 7.77
C ASN A 28 -1.23 -14.08 8.83
N HIS A 29 0.02 -13.74 8.54
CA HIS A 29 0.90 -13.04 9.49
C HIS A 29 1.53 -11.81 8.89
N PHE A 30 1.77 -10.80 9.74
CA PHE A 30 2.38 -9.54 9.33
C PHE A 30 3.74 -9.75 8.64
N TYR A 31 4.61 -10.59 9.21
CA TYR A 31 5.93 -10.86 8.62
C TYR A 31 5.85 -11.44 7.21
N GLN A 32 4.81 -12.23 6.90
CA GLN A 32 4.63 -12.78 5.55
C GLN A 32 4.33 -11.69 4.52
N VAL A 33 3.51 -10.69 4.92
CA VAL A 33 3.24 -9.53 4.07
C VAL A 33 4.51 -8.69 3.93
N ALA A 34 5.20 -8.41 5.03
CA ALA A 34 6.44 -7.63 5.02
C ALA A 34 7.52 -8.27 4.13
N LEU A 35 7.74 -9.60 4.23
CA LEU A 35 8.73 -10.31 3.40
C LEU A 35 8.32 -10.41 1.94
N ARG A 36 7.05 -10.62 1.62
CA ARG A 36 6.61 -10.85 0.23
C ARG A 36 6.33 -9.57 -0.53
N HIS A 37 6.01 -8.50 0.14
CA HIS A 37 5.62 -7.23 -0.46
C HIS A 37 6.54 -6.09 -0.04
N GLY A 38 6.74 -5.90 1.25
CA GLY A 38 7.58 -4.83 1.77
C GLY A 38 9.05 -4.96 1.37
N LEU A 39 9.65 -6.12 1.54
CA LEU A 39 11.07 -6.32 1.22
C LEU A 39 11.38 -6.22 -0.28
N PRO A 40 10.66 -6.91 -1.20
CA PRO A 40 10.88 -6.72 -2.64
C PRO A 40 10.67 -5.29 -3.08
N GLY A 41 9.67 -4.59 -2.49
CA GLY A 41 9.43 -3.19 -2.77
C GLY A 41 10.55 -2.28 -2.31
N LEU A 42 11.07 -2.50 -1.11
CA LEU A 42 12.22 -1.76 -0.61
C LEU A 42 13.44 -1.96 -1.51
N LEU A 43 13.73 -3.21 -1.89
CA LEU A 43 14.86 -3.52 -2.78
C LEU A 43 14.70 -2.85 -4.15
N LEU A 44 13.50 -2.91 -4.73
CA LEU A 44 13.19 -2.21 -5.96
C LEU A 44 13.35 -0.69 -5.78
N GLY A 45 12.81 -0.12 -4.71
CA GLY A 45 12.94 1.30 -4.39
C GLY A 45 14.40 1.73 -4.26
N CYS A 46 15.23 0.96 -3.56
CA CYS A 46 16.67 1.23 -3.43
C CYS A 46 17.38 1.14 -4.79
N LEU A 47 17.08 0.15 -5.63
CA LEU A 47 17.66 0.02 -6.97
C LEU A 47 17.29 1.22 -7.85
N LEU A 48 16.04 1.65 -7.79
CA LEU A 48 15.53 2.76 -8.56
C LEU A 48 16.05 4.13 -8.08
N LEU A 49 16.54 4.25 -6.84
CA LEU A 49 17.20 5.47 -6.35
C LEU A 49 18.43 5.82 -7.18
N ILE A 50 19.15 4.82 -7.69
CA ILE A 50 20.34 5.01 -8.53
C ILE A 50 19.99 5.78 -9.82
N THR A 51 18.81 5.51 -10.40
CA THR A 51 18.37 6.10 -11.67
C THR A 51 17.56 7.38 -11.53
N SER A 52 17.14 7.72 -10.32
CA SER A 52 16.20 8.82 -10.07
C SER A 52 16.61 9.73 -8.88
N ALA A 53 17.89 9.70 -8.51
CA ALA A 53 18.44 10.46 -7.38
C ALA A 53 18.19 11.99 -7.49
N GLU A 54 18.31 12.56 -8.69
CA GLU A 54 18.07 14.00 -8.94
C GLU A 54 16.63 14.39 -8.60
N VAL A 55 15.65 13.54 -8.97
CA VAL A 55 14.24 13.80 -8.67
C VAL A 55 14.03 13.70 -7.16
N LEU A 56 14.65 12.72 -6.47
CA LEU A 56 14.57 12.60 -5.03
C LEU A 56 15.11 13.84 -4.31
N THR A 57 16.28 14.35 -4.73
CA THR A 57 16.86 15.56 -4.13
C THR A 57 15.95 16.78 -4.32
N GLY A 58 15.32 16.92 -5.50
CA GLY A 58 14.33 17.95 -5.77
C GLY A 58 13.09 17.84 -4.85
N ARG A 59 12.58 16.62 -4.60
CA ARG A 59 11.45 16.41 -3.69
C ARG A 59 11.83 16.63 -2.22
N LEU A 60 13.03 16.23 -1.85
CA LEU A 60 13.54 16.50 -0.50
C LEU A 60 13.71 18.01 -0.26
N SER A 61 14.22 18.77 -1.22
CA SER A 61 14.33 20.22 -1.10
C SER A 61 12.94 20.90 -0.99
N GLN A 62 11.94 20.42 -1.73
CA GLN A 62 10.55 20.88 -1.62
C GLN A 62 9.99 20.65 -0.21
N PHE A 63 10.19 19.45 0.35
CA PHE A 63 9.80 19.14 1.72
C PHE A 63 10.51 20.04 2.75
N LEU A 64 11.83 20.20 2.60
CA LEU A 64 12.62 21.01 3.54
C LEU A 64 12.30 22.50 3.48
N ALA A 65 11.84 23.01 2.32
CA ALA A 65 11.41 24.39 2.17
C ALA A 65 10.12 24.71 2.94
N ALA A 66 9.21 23.73 3.07
CA ALA A 66 7.94 23.91 3.79
C ALA A 66 7.49 22.59 4.46
N PRO A 67 8.16 22.12 5.53
CA PRO A 67 7.87 20.81 6.13
C PRO A 67 6.53 20.78 6.90
N ALA A 68 6.08 21.91 7.44
CA ALA A 68 4.93 21.97 8.34
C ALA A 68 3.64 21.36 7.75
N PRO A 69 3.17 21.70 6.52
CA PRO A 69 1.93 21.13 5.97
C PRO A 69 2.03 19.60 5.83
N TYR A 70 3.18 19.06 5.43
CA TYR A 70 3.37 17.61 5.25
C TYR A 70 3.39 16.88 6.59
N VAL A 71 4.12 17.41 7.58
CA VAL A 71 4.18 16.84 8.94
C VAL A 71 2.81 16.88 9.60
N LEU A 72 2.09 18.00 9.51
CA LEU A 72 0.75 18.13 10.08
C LEU A 72 -0.24 17.19 9.40
N SER A 73 -0.17 17.05 8.07
CA SER A 73 -1.02 16.11 7.33
C SER A 73 -0.73 14.66 7.72
N ALA A 74 0.55 14.28 7.82
CA ALA A 74 0.94 12.94 8.24
C ALA A 74 0.49 12.64 9.68
N LEU A 75 0.62 13.60 10.61
CA LEU A 75 0.12 13.46 11.98
C LEU A 75 -1.42 13.34 12.01
N ALA A 76 -2.12 14.14 11.22
CA ALA A 76 -3.57 14.06 11.12
C ALA A 76 -4.03 12.68 10.60
N ILE A 77 -3.40 12.17 9.54
CA ILE A 77 -3.69 10.83 9.02
C ILE A 77 -3.40 9.76 10.06
N LEU A 78 -2.26 9.83 10.75
CA LEU A 78 -1.90 8.90 11.80
C LEU A 78 -2.92 8.90 12.94
N LEU A 79 -3.29 10.08 13.44
CA LEU A 79 -4.29 10.21 14.51
C LEU A 79 -5.66 9.71 14.09
N LEU A 80 -6.10 10.02 12.87
CA LEU A 80 -7.38 9.55 12.32
C LEU A 80 -7.40 8.02 12.16
N THR A 81 -6.33 7.42 11.67
CA THR A 81 -6.23 5.96 11.48
C THR A 81 -6.13 5.22 12.82
N LEU A 82 -5.42 5.78 13.80
CA LEU A 82 -5.39 5.25 15.18
C LEU A 82 -6.75 5.38 15.87
N PHE A 83 -7.40 6.56 15.75
CA PHE A 83 -8.73 6.78 16.28
C PHE A 83 -9.76 5.84 15.65
N TRP A 84 -9.71 5.65 14.33
CA TRP A 84 -10.59 4.72 13.63
C TRP A 84 -10.37 3.28 14.10
N GLY A 85 -9.12 2.85 14.24
CA GLY A 85 -8.77 1.54 14.80
C GLY A 85 -9.29 1.36 16.24
N TRP A 86 -9.12 2.39 17.08
CA TRP A 86 -9.68 2.40 18.44
C TRP A 86 -11.20 2.39 18.44
N TYR A 87 -11.85 3.19 17.62
CA TYR A 87 -13.31 3.26 17.54
C TYR A 87 -13.93 1.89 17.21
N LEU A 88 -13.33 1.17 16.26
CA LEU A 88 -13.81 -0.14 15.84
C LEU A 88 -13.53 -1.26 16.85
N ASP A 89 -12.44 -1.19 17.59
CA ASP A 89 -11.93 -2.32 18.40
C ASP A 89 -11.79 -1.98 19.89
N ARG A 90 -12.01 -0.72 20.25
CA ARG A 90 -11.83 -0.16 21.60
C ARG A 90 -10.44 -0.41 22.21
N THR A 91 -9.48 -0.84 21.41
CA THR A 91 -8.09 -1.08 21.81
C THR A 91 -7.13 -0.53 20.77
N VAL A 92 -6.01 0.02 21.23
CA VAL A 92 -4.87 0.35 20.38
C VAL A 92 -3.72 -0.55 20.81
N SER A 93 -3.33 -1.48 19.95
CA SER A 93 -2.19 -2.36 20.22
C SER A 93 -0.93 -1.86 19.49
N ILE A 94 0.24 -2.17 20.03
CA ILE A 94 1.54 -1.90 19.38
C ILE A 94 1.58 -2.54 17.98
N ALA A 95 1.02 -3.75 17.82
CA ALA A 95 0.95 -4.41 16.53
C ALA A 95 0.08 -3.65 15.51
N GLN A 96 -1.03 -3.04 15.96
CA GLN A 96 -1.89 -2.22 15.10
C GLN A 96 -1.19 -0.91 14.71
N SER A 97 -0.51 -0.25 15.64
CA SER A 97 0.28 0.94 15.35
C SER A 97 1.42 0.63 14.38
N GLY A 98 2.12 -0.48 14.60
CA GLY A 98 3.16 -0.97 13.68
C GLY A 98 2.62 -1.27 12.28
N TRP A 99 1.40 -1.80 12.17
CA TRP A 99 0.73 -2.02 10.90
C TRP A 99 0.44 -0.71 10.16
N ILE A 100 -0.11 0.29 10.84
CA ILE A 100 -0.40 1.61 10.27
C ILE A 100 0.88 2.27 9.73
N LEU A 101 1.98 2.21 10.50
CA LEU A 101 3.28 2.72 10.06
C LEU A 101 3.87 1.91 8.89
N TYR A 102 3.65 0.59 8.88
CA TYR A 102 4.03 -0.24 7.74
C TYR A 102 3.27 0.13 6.46
N LEU A 103 1.99 0.46 6.56
CA LEU A 103 1.21 0.94 5.41
C LEU A 103 1.73 2.29 4.89
N LEU A 104 2.17 3.19 5.78
CA LEU A 104 2.87 4.42 5.37
C LEU A 104 4.16 4.09 4.62
N PHE A 105 4.99 3.22 5.17
CA PHE A 105 6.23 2.76 4.52
C PHE A 105 5.96 2.19 3.12
N VAL A 106 4.94 1.33 2.99
CA VAL A 106 4.52 0.78 1.69
C VAL A 106 4.13 1.89 0.73
N SER A 107 3.30 2.85 1.17
CA SER A 107 2.86 3.96 0.34
C SER A 107 4.03 4.83 -0.14
N ILE A 108 5.05 5.05 0.70
CA ILE A 108 6.25 5.82 0.31
C ILE A 108 6.98 5.17 -0.87
N TRP A 109 7.36 3.90 -0.75
CA TRP A 109 8.14 3.27 -1.81
C TRP A 109 7.31 2.95 -3.05
N GLU A 110 6.01 2.65 -2.92
CA GLU A 110 5.13 2.40 -4.07
C GLU A 110 4.90 3.66 -4.89
N GLU A 111 4.60 4.79 -4.25
CA GLU A 111 4.44 6.05 -4.97
C GLU A 111 5.76 6.49 -5.60
N TRP A 112 6.88 6.35 -4.89
CA TRP A 112 8.20 6.60 -5.45
C TRP A 112 8.47 5.71 -6.67
N ALA A 113 8.31 4.41 -6.54
CA ALA A 113 8.62 3.45 -7.59
C ALA A 113 7.74 3.65 -8.83
N PHE A 114 6.42 3.69 -8.63
CA PHE A 114 5.47 3.60 -9.74
C PHE A 114 5.00 4.94 -10.30
N ARG A 115 5.22 6.07 -9.61
CA ARG A 115 4.89 7.41 -10.12
C ARG A 115 6.13 8.13 -10.66
N VAL A 116 7.31 7.78 -10.17
CA VAL A 116 8.55 8.48 -10.53
C VAL A 116 9.53 7.56 -11.24
N ALA A 117 10.05 6.56 -10.55
CA ALA A 117 11.25 5.86 -10.99
C ALA A 117 11.01 4.91 -12.17
N VAL A 118 9.96 4.08 -12.12
CA VAL A 118 9.63 3.15 -13.24
C VAL A 118 9.28 3.91 -14.51
N PRO A 119 8.42 4.97 -14.50
CA PRO A 119 8.19 5.78 -15.69
C PRO A 119 9.48 6.38 -16.27
N ILE A 120 10.38 6.93 -15.45
CA ILE A 120 11.67 7.48 -15.89
C ILE A 120 12.51 6.40 -16.61
N VAL A 121 12.63 5.21 -16.01
CA VAL A 121 13.38 4.10 -16.62
C VAL A 121 12.75 3.69 -17.95
N LEU A 122 11.43 3.55 -18.01
CA LEU A 122 10.73 3.15 -19.24
C LEU A 122 10.87 4.21 -20.34
N VAL A 123 10.77 5.49 -20.03
CA VAL A 123 11.02 6.58 -20.99
C VAL A 123 12.47 6.55 -21.45
N GLY A 124 13.42 6.28 -20.55
CA GLY A 124 14.85 6.12 -20.88
C GLY A 124 15.15 4.99 -21.88
N THR A 125 14.23 3.99 -22.02
CA THR A 125 14.32 2.95 -23.05
C THR A 125 13.71 3.38 -24.40
N GLY A 126 13.21 4.62 -24.52
CA GLY A 126 12.61 5.14 -25.74
C GLY A 126 11.08 4.98 -25.81
N LEU A 127 10.41 4.54 -24.74
CA LEU A 127 8.94 4.46 -24.70
C LEU A 127 8.33 5.86 -24.62
N ASP A 128 7.18 6.03 -25.28
CA ASP A 128 6.35 7.22 -25.11
C ASP A 128 5.97 7.40 -23.63
N PRO A 129 6.01 8.63 -23.08
CA PRO A 129 5.71 8.87 -21.66
C PRO A 129 4.34 8.35 -21.21
N ARG A 130 3.31 8.42 -22.05
CA ARG A 130 1.97 7.90 -21.71
C ARG A 130 1.97 6.39 -21.61
N VAL A 131 2.68 5.72 -22.55
CA VAL A 131 2.85 4.27 -22.54
C VAL A 131 3.64 3.84 -21.30
N ALA A 132 4.69 4.58 -20.93
CA ALA A 132 5.50 4.34 -19.74
C ALA A 132 4.65 4.43 -18.45
N ILE A 133 3.77 5.43 -18.33
CA ILE A 133 2.87 5.59 -17.19
C ILE A 133 1.88 4.43 -17.11
N ILE A 134 1.25 4.06 -18.24
CA ILE A 134 0.33 2.91 -18.29
C ILE A 134 1.07 1.63 -17.89
N GLY A 135 2.25 1.39 -18.47
CA GLY A 135 3.08 0.22 -18.14
C GLY A 135 3.47 0.15 -16.68
N SER A 136 3.87 1.29 -16.09
CA SER A 136 4.18 1.38 -14.65
C SER A 136 2.97 0.99 -13.79
N ASN A 137 1.77 1.45 -14.14
CA ASN A 137 0.55 1.13 -13.38
C ASN A 137 0.08 -0.31 -13.60
N VAL A 138 0.32 -0.90 -14.77
CA VAL A 138 0.12 -2.35 -15.00
C VAL A 138 1.03 -3.16 -14.08
N LEU A 139 2.31 -2.79 -13.97
CA LEU A 139 3.26 -3.43 -13.04
C LEU A 139 2.82 -3.25 -11.59
N PHE A 140 2.33 -2.08 -11.21
CA PHE A 140 1.78 -1.80 -9.87
C PHE A 140 0.60 -2.73 -9.56
N GLY A 141 -0.39 -2.83 -10.42
CA GLY A 141 -1.52 -3.76 -10.26
C GLY A 141 -1.07 -5.22 -10.21
N ALA A 142 -0.18 -5.63 -11.13
CA ALA A 142 0.35 -6.99 -11.19
C ALA A 142 1.12 -7.38 -9.93
N MET A 143 1.89 -6.45 -9.36
CA MET A 143 2.63 -6.69 -8.12
C MET A 143 1.70 -7.15 -6.99
N HIS A 144 0.54 -6.54 -6.83
CA HIS A 144 -0.45 -6.94 -5.82
C HIS A 144 -0.95 -8.38 -6.03
N TYR A 145 -1.09 -8.80 -7.29
CA TYR A 145 -1.47 -10.17 -7.61
C TYR A 145 -0.43 -11.19 -7.12
N PHE A 146 0.84 -10.92 -7.35
CA PHE A 146 1.92 -11.87 -7.04
C PHE A 146 2.36 -11.78 -5.56
N THR A 147 2.47 -10.60 -4.98
CA THR A 147 3.01 -10.41 -3.64
C THR A 147 1.94 -10.55 -2.56
N LEU A 148 0.79 -9.89 -2.71
CA LEU A 148 -0.32 -9.87 -1.76
C LEU A 148 -1.39 -10.92 -2.04
N ARG A 149 -1.30 -11.63 -3.17
CA ARG A 149 -2.26 -12.65 -3.61
C ARG A 149 -3.69 -12.09 -3.75
N TRP A 150 -3.81 -10.86 -4.21
CA TRP A 150 -5.11 -10.27 -4.44
C TRP A 150 -5.84 -10.91 -5.63
N LYS A 151 -7.16 -10.86 -5.61
CA LYS A 151 -8.00 -11.24 -6.76
C LYS A 151 -7.72 -10.28 -7.92
N ALA A 152 -7.83 -10.77 -9.16
CA ALA A 152 -7.57 -9.97 -10.36
C ALA A 152 -8.42 -8.68 -10.41
N THR A 153 -9.66 -8.74 -9.92
CA THR A 153 -10.54 -7.56 -9.83
C THR A 153 -9.97 -6.45 -8.94
N TRP A 154 -9.37 -6.80 -7.80
CA TRP A 154 -8.74 -5.83 -6.89
C TRP A 154 -7.41 -5.31 -7.45
N CYS A 155 -6.67 -6.14 -8.17
CA CYS A 155 -5.47 -5.72 -8.90
C CYS A 155 -5.83 -4.73 -10.02
N PHE A 156 -6.93 -4.95 -10.73
CA PHE A 156 -7.43 -4.01 -11.72
C PHE A 156 -7.88 -2.67 -11.08
N LEU A 157 -8.57 -2.73 -9.94
CA LEU A 157 -8.90 -1.50 -9.19
C LEU A 157 -7.65 -0.78 -8.66
N ALA A 158 -6.61 -1.52 -8.23
CA ALA A 158 -5.32 -0.92 -7.89
C ALA A 158 -4.67 -0.24 -9.11
N PHE A 159 -4.72 -0.88 -10.29
CA PHE A 159 -4.26 -0.26 -11.53
C PHE A 159 -5.02 1.06 -11.82
N LEU A 160 -6.35 1.07 -11.74
CA LEU A 160 -7.15 2.28 -11.96
C LEU A 160 -6.84 3.39 -10.94
N GLY A 161 -6.74 3.02 -9.64
CA GLY A 161 -6.32 3.95 -8.58
C GLY A 161 -4.92 4.49 -8.84
N GLY A 162 -4.03 3.62 -9.30
CA GLY A 162 -2.68 4.00 -9.72
C GLY A 162 -2.65 4.99 -10.88
N MET A 163 -3.48 4.77 -11.90
CA MET A 163 -3.63 5.72 -13.02
C MET A 163 -4.10 7.10 -12.53
N GLU A 164 -5.04 7.14 -11.60
CA GLU A 164 -5.52 8.39 -11.01
C GLU A 164 -4.42 9.10 -10.21
N LEU A 165 -3.67 8.38 -9.37
CA LEU A 165 -2.53 8.95 -8.66
C LEU A 165 -1.43 9.46 -9.63
N SER A 166 -1.19 8.75 -10.74
CA SER A 166 -0.26 9.23 -11.78
C SER A 166 -0.77 10.52 -12.43
N ARG A 167 -2.06 10.64 -12.70
CA ARG A 167 -2.68 11.88 -13.21
C ARG A 167 -2.47 13.03 -12.22
N GLN A 168 -2.77 12.81 -10.94
CA GLN A 168 -2.56 13.80 -9.88
C GLN A 168 -1.08 14.22 -9.77
N TYR A 169 -0.14 13.27 -9.92
CA TYR A 169 1.29 13.59 -9.91
C TYR A 169 1.69 14.47 -11.09
N ILE A 170 1.17 14.22 -12.29
CA ILE A 170 1.45 15.03 -13.48
C ILE A 170 0.91 16.46 -13.30
N GLU A 171 -0.29 16.58 -12.74
CA GLU A 171 -0.95 17.88 -12.57
C GLU A 171 -0.32 18.73 -11.46
N ASN A 172 0.03 18.13 -10.33
CA ASN A 172 0.43 18.85 -9.12
C ASN A 172 1.94 18.75 -8.80
N GLY A 173 2.62 17.73 -9.29
CA GLY A 173 4.03 17.47 -9.03
C GLY A 173 4.36 17.12 -7.57
N ASP A 174 3.36 16.94 -6.71
CA ASP A 174 3.56 16.74 -5.27
C ASP A 174 3.42 15.26 -4.86
N LEU A 175 4.56 14.58 -4.77
CA LEU A 175 4.62 13.17 -4.39
C LEU A 175 4.16 12.93 -2.94
N LEU A 176 4.37 13.89 -2.03
CA LEU A 176 4.07 13.71 -0.62
C LEU A 176 2.55 13.70 -0.37
N ILE A 177 1.79 14.49 -1.11
CA ILE A 177 0.33 14.44 -1.08
C ILE A 177 -0.17 13.06 -1.55
N LEU A 178 0.42 12.53 -2.64
CA LEU A 178 0.05 11.21 -3.15
C LEU A 178 0.32 10.10 -2.15
N ILE A 179 1.46 10.16 -1.48
CA ILE A 179 1.80 9.22 -0.39
C ILE A 179 0.72 9.24 0.70
N GLY A 180 0.26 10.44 1.09
CA GLY A 180 -0.82 10.59 2.08
C GLY A 180 -2.15 9.99 1.61
N ILE A 181 -2.56 10.26 0.37
CA ILE A 181 -3.78 9.70 -0.24
C ILE A 181 -3.68 8.16 -0.31
N HIS A 182 -2.55 7.65 -0.78
CA HIS A 182 -2.32 6.20 -0.90
C HIS A 182 -2.34 5.53 0.48
N TRP A 183 -1.72 6.13 1.49
CA TRP A 183 -1.72 5.62 2.86
C TRP A 183 -3.14 5.46 3.41
N ILE A 184 -4.00 6.50 3.27
CA ILE A 184 -5.40 6.44 3.66
C ILE A 184 -6.13 5.33 2.87
N ALA A 185 -5.97 5.28 1.55
CA ALA A 185 -6.62 4.29 0.70
C ALA A 185 -6.22 2.85 1.09
N THR A 186 -4.94 2.62 1.35
CA THR A 186 -4.42 1.32 1.77
C THR A 186 -4.94 0.94 3.16
N PHE A 187 -4.98 1.89 4.10
CA PHE A 187 -5.56 1.67 5.42
C PHE A 187 -7.05 1.32 5.35
N LEU A 188 -7.84 2.03 4.56
CA LEU A 188 -9.28 1.74 4.41
C LEU A 188 -9.54 0.35 3.81
N ASN A 189 -8.64 -0.12 2.93
CA ASN A 189 -8.73 -1.45 2.33
C ASN A 189 -8.22 -2.57 3.26
N THR A 190 -7.25 -2.26 4.12
CA THR A 190 -6.60 -3.23 5.02
C THR A 190 -6.39 -2.65 6.42
N PRO A 191 -7.47 -2.28 7.13
CA PRO A 191 -7.36 -1.56 8.42
C PRO A 191 -6.70 -2.39 9.52
N TRP A 192 -6.73 -3.73 9.42
CA TRP A 192 -6.21 -4.62 10.44
C TRP A 192 -4.92 -5.31 10.04
N TYR A 193 -3.99 -5.45 10.99
CA TYR A 193 -2.77 -6.22 10.75
C TYR A 193 -3.09 -7.71 10.53
N PRO A 194 -2.24 -8.40 9.74
CA PRO A 194 -2.35 -9.84 9.53
C PRO A 194 -2.30 -10.67 10.82
N GLY A 195 -3.28 -11.56 11.02
CA GLY A 195 -3.37 -12.41 12.21
C GLY A 195 -4.20 -11.84 13.36
N LYS A 196 -4.69 -10.60 13.26
CA LYS A 196 -5.66 -10.10 14.25
C LYS A 196 -6.94 -10.93 14.18
N ARG A 197 -7.35 -11.47 15.31
CA ARG A 197 -8.70 -12.07 15.47
C ARG A 197 -9.69 -10.94 15.79
N PRO A 198 -10.86 -10.89 15.18
CA PRO A 198 -11.91 -9.98 15.61
C PRO A 198 -12.21 -10.25 17.08
N ALA A 199 -12.52 -9.21 17.85
CA ALA A 199 -13.10 -9.40 19.18
C ALA A 199 -14.39 -10.21 19.00
N SER A 200 -14.50 -11.34 19.70
CA SER A 200 -15.65 -12.23 19.63
C SER A 200 -16.92 -11.43 19.97
N GLY A 201 -17.79 -11.18 18.99
CA GLY A 201 -19.07 -10.54 19.17
C GLY A 201 -19.46 -9.40 18.22
N GLN A 202 -18.57 -8.93 17.35
CA GLN A 202 -18.92 -7.96 16.31
C GLN A 202 -19.05 -8.64 14.94
N ASP A 203 -20.11 -9.39 14.74
CA ASP A 203 -20.70 -9.51 13.41
C ASP A 203 -21.18 -8.10 13.03
N LEU A 204 -20.43 -7.46 12.16
CA LEU A 204 -20.88 -6.22 11.53
C LEU A 204 -22.10 -6.55 10.68
N ARG A 205 -23.29 -6.24 11.23
CA ARG A 205 -24.56 -6.19 10.52
C ARG A 205 -24.49 -5.17 9.38
#